data_16209bd6f0377d1c7aca98bb1a8d1477
#
_entry.id   16209bd6f0377d1c7aca98bb1a8d1477
#
_cell.length_a   1.000
_cell.length_b   1.000
_cell.length_c   1.000
_cell.angle_alpha   90.00
_cell.angle_beta   90.00
_cell.angle_gamma   90.00
#
_symmetry.space_group_name_H-M   'P 1'
#
loop_
_entity.id
_entity.type
_entity.pdbx_description
1 polymer ?
#
loop_
_entity_poly.entity_id
_entity_poly.type
_entity_poly.pdbx_seq_one_letter_code
_entity_poly.pdbx_strand_id
1 'polypeptide(L)'
;ATAKMFAMLHVDEGTKGTYEFPGADAPVKDGEMIVMQAFNQVEAMMDTPSVTAIDKSIVDGTVTIASVYMSVPGWLVIHIEADGKPGPVIGYVALPAGESKDVKVTIDVSQATAKLFAMLHIDAGVAGTYEFPGDDAPVKIGEMIVMVPFTIK
;
A
#
# COMPACT_ATOMS: atom_id res chain seq x y z
N ALA A 1 -0.02 21.08 -6.06
CA ALA A 1 0.99 22.12 -5.86
C ALA A 1 1.91 21.65 -4.74
N THR A 2 3.18 21.43 -5.01
CA THR A 2 4.19 21.08 -4.02
C THR A 2 4.43 22.27 -3.09
N ALA A 3 4.10 22.13 -1.81
CA ALA A 3 4.39 23.16 -0.83
C ALA A 3 5.90 23.21 -0.58
N LYS A 4 6.51 24.38 -0.82
CA LYS A 4 7.90 24.64 -0.49
C LYS A 4 7.99 24.96 1.00
N MET A 5 8.81 24.21 1.72
CA MET A 5 9.09 24.39 3.14
C MET A 5 10.53 24.80 3.37
N PHE A 6 10.80 25.39 4.54
CA PHE A 6 12.12 25.82 4.94
C PHE A 6 12.41 25.26 6.33
N ALA A 7 13.54 24.55 6.47
CA ALA A 7 14.14 24.26 7.77
C ALA A 7 15.09 25.42 8.10
N MET A 8 14.94 26.02 9.26
CA MET A 8 15.74 27.16 9.71
C MET A 8 16.27 26.87 11.11
N LEU A 9 17.53 27.20 11.34
CA LEU A 9 18.12 27.11 12.66
C LEU A 9 17.87 28.38 13.45
N HIS A 10 17.51 28.21 14.71
CA HIS A 10 17.40 29.29 15.70
C HIS A 10 18.34 29.03 16.88
N VAL A 11 18.84 30.08 17.49
CA VAL A 11 19.53 29.96 18.77
C VAL A 11 18.51 29.67 19.87
N ASP A 12 18.94 29.03 20.94
CA ASP A 12 18.16 28.84 22.17
C ASP A 12 18.68 29.84 23.24
N GLU A 13 18.23 31.08 23.12
CA GLU A 13 18.49 32.16 24.09
C GLU A 13 17.25 32.40 24.94
N GLY A 14 17.33 33.18 26.00
CA GLY A 14 16.20 33.35 26.91
C GLY A 14 15.94 32.10 27.79
N THR A 15 14.73 31.56 27.80
CA THR A 15 14.39 30.37 28.61
C THR A 15 14.76 29.11 27.85
N LYS A 16 15.87 28.45 28.25
CA LYS A 16 16.38 27.26 27.58
C LYS A 16 15.32 26.13 27.43
N GLY A 17 15.23 25.60 26.22
CA GLY A 17 14.29 24.55 25.89
C GLY A 17 12.87 25.04 25.62
N THR A 18 12.64 26.37 25.64
CA THR A 18 11.36 27.00 25.29
C THR A 18 11.53 27.84 24.04
N TYR A 19 10.77 27.56 22.98
CA TYR A 19 10.87 28.31 21.71
C TYR A 19 10.19 29.68 21.85
N GLU A 20 10.98 30.75 21.75
CA GLU A 20 10.57 32.15 21.99
C GLU A 20 10.78 33.05 20.75
N PHE A 21 10.28 32.61 19.58
CA PHE A 21 10.33 33.41 18.36
C PHE A 21 8.92 33.97 18.02
N PRO A 22 8.81 35.24 17.61
CA PRO A 22 9.86 36.28 17.54
C PRO A 22 10.22 36.82 18.93
N GLY A 23 11.47 36.67 19.32
CA GLY A 23 11.94 37.07 20.65
C GLY A 23 13.41 36.72 20.84
N ALA A 24 13.72 36.03 21.94
CA ALA A 24 15.09 35.67 22.29
C ALA A 24 15.73 34.69 21.28
N ASP A 25 14.95 33.79 20.72
CA ASP A 25 15.42 32.76 19.78
C ASP A 25 15.53 33.28 18.36
N ALA A 26 16.55 34.07 18.11
CA ALA A 26 16.80 34.63 16.79
C ALA A 26 17.27 33.57 15.79
N PRO A 27 17.03 33.74 14.46
CA PRO A 27 17.59 32.88 13.45
C PRO A 27 19.14 32.90 13.50
N VAL A 28 19.74 31.70 13.40
CA VAL A 28 21.19 31.57 13.26
C VAL A 28 21.66 32.19 11.93
N LYS A 29 22.73 32.99 11.99
CA LYS A 29 23.32 33.62 10.82
C LYS A 29 24.77 33.18 10.64
N ASP A 30 25.17 33.02 9.37
CA ASP A 30 26.55 32.95 8.93
C ASP A 30 26.84 34.23 8.14
N GLY A 31 27.55 35.17 8.77
CA GLY A 31 27.64 36.54 8.29
C GLY A 31 26.28 37.24 8.28
N GLU A 32 25.86 37.75 7.14
CA GLU A 32 24.53 38.37 6.96
C GLU A 32 23.44 37.40 6.54
N MET A 33 23.81 36.14 6.21
CA MET A 33 22.87 35.13 5.70
C MET A 33 22.28 34.29 6.82
N ILE A 34 20.96 34.10 6.76
CA ILE A 34 20.24 33.17 7.67
C ILE A 34 20.57 31.73 7.26
N VAL A 35 20.92 30.91 8.25
CA VAL A 35 21.14 29.48 8.03
C VAL A 35 19.82 28.76 7.88
N MET A 36 19.43 28.55 6.64
CA MET A 36 18.18 27.83 6.29
C MET A 36 18.36 26.97 5.04
N GLN A 37 17.60 25.89 4.97
CA GLN A 37 17.52 24.99 3.82
C GLN A 37 16.08 24.93 3.31
N ALA A 38 15.90 25.24 2.05
CA ALA A 38 14.62 25.01 1.38
C ALA A 38 14.49 23.51 1.01
N PHE A 39 13.34 22.94 1.24
CA PHE A 39 12.99 21.61 0.75
C PHE A 39 11.55 21.58 0.26
N ASN A 40 11.30 20.75 -0.72
CA ASN A 40 9.94 20.50 -1.16
C ASN A 40 9.37 19.35 -0.32
N GLN A 41 8.14 19.50 0.15
CA GLN A 41 7.39 18.33 0.57
C GLN A 41 7.25 17.44 -0.68
N VAL A 42 7.96 16.33 -0.71
CA VAL A 42 7.55 15.23 -1.54
C VAL A 42 6.25 14.79 -0.89
N GLU A 43 5.10 15.07 -1.54
CA GLU A 43 3.90 14.30 -1.20
C GLU A 43 4.41 12.86 -1.20
N ALA A 44 4.28 12.16 -0.06
CA ALA A 44 4.43 10.72 -0.06
C ALA A 44 3.57 10.30 -1.25
N MET A 45 4.17 9.74 -2.29
CA MET A 45 3.41 9.10 -3.35
C MET A 45 2.47 8.23 -2.54
N MET A 46 1.17 8.55 -2.56
CA MET A 46 0.17 7.64 -2.03
C MET A 46 0.35 6.44 -2.94
N ASP A 47 1.16 5.50 -2.45
CA ASP A 47 1.52 4.34 -3.23
C ASP A 47 0.21 3.68 -3.59
N THR A 48 -0.10 3.75 -4.87
CA THR A 48 -1.37 3.30 -5.41
C THR A 48 -1.43 1.79 -5.23
N PRO A 49 -2.47 1.23 -4.60
CA PRO A 49 -2.60 -0.21 -4.46
C PRO A 49 -2.38 -0.91 -5.80
N SER A 50 -1.58 -1.94 -5.79
CA SER A 50 -1.20 -2.65 -7.02
C SER A 50 -0.95 -4.13 -6.75
N VAL A 51 -1.16 -4.94 -7.79
CA VAL A 51 -0.85 -6.37 -7.76
C VAL A 51 -0.15 -6.75 -9.05
N THR A 52 0.94 -7.51 -8.94
CA THR A 52 1.68 -8.05 -10.08
C THR A 52 1.73 -9.57 -9.97
N ALA A 53 1.06 -10.24 -10.86
CA ALA A 53 1.11 -11.69 -11.01
C ALA A 53 1.79 -12.05 -12.34
N ILE A 54 2.51 -13.14 -12.34
CA ILE A 54 3.09 -13.75 -13.54
C ILE A 54 2.57 -15.19 -13.61
N ASP A 55 2.47 -15.73 -14.83
CA ASP A 55 2.08 -17.11 -15.04
C ASP A 55 2.98 -18.05 -14.26
N LYS A 56 2.39 -18.90 -13.43
CA LYS A 56 3.12 -19.84 -12.57
C LYS A 56 2.37 -21.16 -12.42
N SER A 57 3.11 -22.18 -11.99
CA SER A 57 2.50 -23.44 -11.57
C SER A 57 1.98 -23.34 -10.14
N ILE A 58 0.95 -24.13 -9.85
CA ILE A 58 0.54 -24.40 -8.47
C ILE A 58 1.56 -25.38 -7.88
N VAL A 59 2.11 -25.01 -6.72
CA VAL A 59 3.04 -25.89 -5.99
C VAL A 59 2.46 -26.16 -4.61
N ASP A 60 2.26 -27.42 -4.27
CA ASP A 60 1.70 -27.85 -2.98
C ASP A 60 0.40 -27.11 -2.60
N GLY A 61 -0.52 -26.95 -3.57
CA GLY A 61 -1.78 -26.24 -3.35
C GLY A 61 -1.65 -24.74 -3.18
N THR A 62 -0.51 -24.17 -3.57
CA THR A 62 -0.20 -22.75 -3.37
C THR A 62 0.14 -22.05 -4.68
N VAL A 63 -0.38 -20.86 -4.88
CA VAL A 63 0.06 -19.92 -5.92
C VAL A 63 0.94 -18.83 -5.29
N THR A 64 1.92 -18.32 -6.03
CA THR A 64 2.81 -17.25 -5.55
C THR A 64 2.61 -16.00 -6.42
N ILE A 65 2.20 -14.91 -5.80
CA ILE A 65 2.04 -13.60 -6.46
C ILE A 65 3.32 -12.78 -6.26
N ALA A 66 3.86 -12.24 -7.36
CA ALA A 66 5.21 -11.65 -7.39
C ALA A 66 5.35 -10.43 -6.47
N SER A 67 4.43 -9.49 -6.55
CA SER A 67 4.40 -8.34 -5.64
C SER A 67 3.00 -7.78 -5.50
N VAL A 68 2.76 -7.21 -4.33
CA VAL A 68 1.52 -6.52 -3.98
C VAL A 68 1.88 -5.26 -3.20
N TYR A 69 1.19 -4.16 -3.46
CA TYR A 69 1.24 -2.97 -2.63
C TYR A 69 -0.17 -2.65 -2.09
N MET A 70 -0.28 -2.48 -0.78
CA MET A 70 -1.50 -2.08 -0.09
C MET A 70 -1.29 -0.75 0.64
N SER A 71 -2.16 0.23 0.44
CA SER A 71 -2.11 1.50 1.19
C SER A 71 -2.59 1.36 2.64
N VAL A 72 -3.41 0.37 2.91
CA VAL A 72 -3.93 -0.03 4.23
C VAL A 72 -3.89 -1.55 4.35
N PRO A 73 -3.98 -2.15 5.55
CA PRO A 73 -4.13 -3.61 5.67
C PRO A 73 -5.33 -4.13 4.87
N GLY A 74 -5.22 -5.34 4.36
CA GLY A 74 -6.26 -5.96 3.56
C GLY A 74 -5.93 -7.38 3.14
N TRP A 75 -6.44 -7.82 2.01
CA TRP A 75 -6.39 -9.20 1.55
C TRP A 75 -5.92 -9.29 0.10
N LEU A 76 -5.10 -10.28 -0.18
CA LEU A 76 -4.88 -10.78 -1.53
C LEU A 76 -5.79 -11.99 -1.72
N VAL A 77 -6.68 -11.90 -2.70
CA VAL A 77 -7.75 -12.89 -2.94
C VAL A 77 -7.56 -13.49 -4.33
N ILE A 78 -7.68 -14.82 -4.42
CA ILE A 78 -7.60 -15.55 -5.68
C ILE A 78 -9.00 -15.99 -6.08
N HIS A 79 -9.41 -15.54 -7.25
CA HIS A 79 -10.68 -15.91 -7.89
C HIS A 79 -10.43 -16.83 -9.09
N ILE A 80 -11.35 -17.74 -9.35
CA ILE A 80 -11.39 -18.47 -10.62
C ILE A 80 -11.87 -17.54 -11.74
N GLU A 81 -11.63 -17.91 -12.98
CA GLU A 81 -12.27 -17.28 -14.12
C GLU A 81 -13.67 -17.87 -14.33
N ALA A 82 -14.64 -17.00 -14.48
CA ALA A 82 -16.02 -17.34 -14.86
C ALA A 82 -16.49 -16.35 -15.94
N ASP A 83 -16.73 -16.83 -17.15
CA ASP A 83 -17.21 -16.03 -18.28
C ASP A 83 -16.35 -14.78 -18.59
N GLY A 84 -15.02 -14.92 -18.49
CA GLY A 84 -14.05 -13.84 -18.73
C GLY A 84 -13.90 -12.86 -17.59
N LYS A 85 -14.51 -13.11 -16.43
CA LYS A 85 -14.53 -12.27 -15.23
C LYS A 85 -14.08 -13.03 -13.99
N PRO A 86 -13.69 -12.32 -12.90
CA PRO A 86 -13.51 -12.96 -11.61
C PRO A 86 -14.80 -13.63 -11.13
N GLY A 87 -14.70 -14.92 -10.84
CA GLY A 87 -15.78 -15.75 -10.28
C GLY A 87 -15.60 -15.98 -8.77
N PRO A 88 -16.01 -17.15 -8.26
CA PRO A 88 -15.83 -17.53 -6.87
C PRO A 88 -14.39 -17.42 -6.36
N VAL A 89 -14.25 -17.14 -5.05
CA VAL A 89 -12.99 -17.14 -4.34
C VAL A 89 -12.55 -18.57 -4.06
N ILE A 90 -11.27 -18.88 -4.31
CA ILE A 90 -10.66 -20.18 -4.02
C ILE A 90 -9.49 -20.12 -3.04
N GLY A 91 -9.10 -18.93 -2.62
CA GLY A 91 -8.07 -18.73 -1.61
C GLY A 91 -7.82 -17.25 -1.33
N TYR A 92 -7.31 -16.95 -0.15
CA TYR A 92 -6.95 -15.59 0.25
C TYR A 92 -5.87 -15.60 1.33
N VAL A 93 -5.19 -14.47 1.50
CA VAL A 93 -4.21 -14.23 2.56
C VAL A 93 -4.24 -12.79 3.00
N ALA A 94 -4.09 -12.56 4.31
CA ALA A 94 -4.00 -11.22 4.89
C ALA A 94 -2.68 -10.53 4.46
N LEU A 95 -2.76 -9.23 4.19
CA LEU A 95 -1.62 -8.39 3.84
C LEU A 95 -1.53 -7.19 4.77
N PRO A 96 -0.33 -6.84 5.24
CA PRO A 96 -0.10 -5.56 5.89
C PRO A 96 -0.18 -4.41 4.87
N ALA A 97 -0.26 -3.19 5.36
CA ALA A 97 0.02 -2.01 4.53
C ALA A 97 1.49 -2.02 4.07
N GLY A 98 1.74 -1.51 2.88
CA GLY A 98 3.07 -1.48 2.25
C GLY A 98 3.24 -2.55 1.18
N GLU A 99 4.51 -2.73 0.77
CA GLU A 99 4.90 -3.72 -0.25
C GLU A 99 5.07 -5.12 0.36
N SER A 100 4.52 -6.13 -0.29
CA SER A 100 4.73 -7.55 -0.01
C SER A 100 5.19 -8.24 -1.29
N LYS A 101 6.24 -9.08 -1.18
CA LYS A 101 6.83 -9.82 -2.31
C LYS A 101 6.68 -11.32 -2.12
N ASP A 102 6.62 -12.05 -3.24
CA ASP A 102 6.51 -13.51 -3.27
C ASP A 102 5.41 -14.03 -2.33
N VAL A 103 4.25 -13.38 -2.41
CA VAL A 103 3.10 -13.66 -1.54
C VAL A 103 2.49 -15.01 -1.91
N LYS A 104 2.51 -15.93 -0.97
CA LYS A 104 1.96 -17.27 -1.13
C LYS A 104 0.51 -17.32 -0.68
N VAL A 105 -0.36 -17.82 -1.54
CA VAL A 105 -1.78 -18.01 -1.24
C VAL A 105 -2.14 -19.48 -1.42
N THR A 106 -2.58 -20.13 -0.38
CA THR A 106 -3.14 -21.49 -0.46
C THR A 106 -4.52 -21.41 -1.10
N ILE A 107 -4.76 -22.26 -2.10
CA ILE A 107 -6.01 -22.27 -2.86
C ILE A 107 -6.66 -23.65 -2.87
N ASP A 108 -7.96 -23.67 -3.10
CA ASP A 108 -8.65 -24.92 -3.44
C ASP A 108 -8.36 -25.31 -4.90
N VAL A 109 -7.38 -26.18 -5.08
CA VAL A 109 -6.92 -26.63 -6.40
C VAL A 109 -8.03 -27.36 -7.16
N SER A 110 -8.98 -28.00 -6.46
CA SER A 110 -10.06 -28.73 -7.11
C SER A 110 -11.04 -27.83 -7.89
N GLN A 111 -11.05 -26.55 -7.56
CA GLN A 111 -11.88 -25.53 -8.22
C GLN A 111 -11.08 -24.64 -9.18
N ALA A 112 -9.74 -24.79 -9.22
CA ALA A 112 -8.89 -23.90 -10.02
C ALA A 112 -9.18 -24.06 -11.51
N THR A 113 -9.35 -22.93 -12.20
CA THR A 113 -9.44 -22.85 -13.67
C THR A 113 -8.07 -22.51 -14.25
N ALA A 114 -7.85 -22.76 -15.54
CA ALA A 114 -6.57 -22.47 -16.20
C ALA A 114 -6.14 -21.00 -16.09
N LYS A 115 -7.10 -20.11 -15.94
CA LYS A 115 -6.89 -18.67 -15.70
C LYS A 115 -7.50 -18.28 -14.36
N LEU A 116 -6.74 -17.56 -13.57
CA LEU A 116 -7.14 -17.05 -12.26
C LEU A 116 -7.00 -15.52 -12.23
N PHE A 117 -7.62 -14.90 -11.24
CA PHE A 117 -7.46 -13.48 -10.96
C PHE A 117 -6.92 -13.28 -9.54
N ALA A 118 -5.84 -12.51 -9.42
CA ALA A 118 -5.36 -11.99 -8.15
C ALA A 118 -5.99 -10.60 -7.93
N MET A 119 -6.77 -10.44 -6.88
CA MET A 119 -7.53 -9.23 -6.57
C MET A 119 -7.23 -8.74 -5.16
N LEU A 120 -7.19 -7.43 -4.98
CA LEU A 120 -7.01 -6.83 -3.66
C LEU A 120 -8.36 -6.48 -3.05
N HIS A 121 -8.52 -6.80 -1.77
CA HIS A 121 -9.66 -6.42 -0.94
C HIS A 121 -9.18 -5.63 0.28
N ILE A 122 -9.99 -4.71 0.78
CA ILE A 122 -9.75 -4.04 2.06
C ILE A 122 -10.05 -5.01 3.20
N ASP A 123 -9.46 -4.79 4.37
CA ASP A 123 -9.83 -5.41 5.64
C ASP A 123 -10.72 -4.41 6.39
N ALA A 124 -12.04 -4.51 6.20
CA ALA A 124 -13.04 -3.67 6.84
C ALA A 124 -13.86 -4.54 7.81
N GLY A 125 -14.86 -3.98 8.47
CA GLY A 125 -15.63 -4.78 9.45
C GLY A 125 -14.77 -5.27 10.60
N VAL A 126 -14.65 -6.58 10.79
CA VAL A 126 -13.85 -7.19 11.86
C VAL A 126 -12.42 -7.41 11.39
N ALA A 127 -11.51 -6.56 11.87
CA ALA A 127 -10.10 -6.60 11.46
C ALA A 127 -9.48 -8.01 11.59
N GLY A 128 -8.83 -8.45 10.50
CA GLY A 128 -8.21 -9.77 10.41
C GLY A 128 -9.17 -10.94 10.19
N THR A 129 -10.44 -10.66 9.90
CA THR A 129 -11.44 -11.67 9.54
C THR A 129 -11.92 -11.39 8.13
N TYR A 130 -11.77 -12.35 7.20
CA TYR A 130 -12.20 -12.16 5.81
C TYR A 130 -13.71 -12.28 5.69
N GLU A 131 -14.38 -11.18 5.31
CA GLU A 131 -15.83 -11.02 5.29
C GLU A 131 -16.38 -10.68 3.88
N PHE A 132 -15.94 -11.43 2.87
CA PHE A 132 -16.46 -11.25 1.51
C PHE A 132 -17.40 -12.43 1.11
N PRO A 133 -18.54 -12.17 0.48
CA PRO A 133 -19.15 -10.86 0.16
C PRO A 133 -19.73 -10.17 1.40
N GLY A 134 -19.19 -8.99 1.72
CA GLY A 134 -19.57 -8.22 2.90
C GLY A 134 -18.69 -6.98 2.99
N ASP A 135 -18.15 -6.71 4.19
CA ASP A 135 -17.41 -5.47 4.47
C ASP A 135 -16.06 -5.42 3.74
N ASP A 136 -15.43 -6.57 3.46
CA ASP A 136 -14.14 -6.64 2.74
C ASP A 136 -14.31 -6.48 1.22
N ALA A 137 -14.65 -5.27 0.82
CA ALA A 137 -14.90 -4.96 -0.58
C ALA A 137 -13.59 -4.95 -1.41
N PRO A 138 -13.66 -5.23 -2.74
CA PRO A 138 -12.52 -5.06 -3.63
C PRO A 138 -11.96 -3.64 -3.60
N VAL A 139 -10.62 -3.54 -3.56
CA VAL A 139 -9.89 -2.26 -3.66
C VAL A 139 -10.12 -1.66 -5.04
N LYS A 140 -10.41 -0.36 -5.09
CA LYS A 140 -10.63 0.38 -6.33
C LYS A 140 -9.70 1.58 -6.43
N ILE A 141 -9.29 1.88 -7.66
CA ILE A 141 -8.67 3.14 -8.05
C ILE A 141 -9.64 3.82 -9.02
N GLY A 142 -10.31 4.85 -8.53
CA GLY A 142 -11.48 5.39 -9.26
C GLY A 142 -12.58 4.33 -9.39
N GLU A 143 -12.95 4.01 -10.62
CA GLU A 143 -13.97 3.00 -10.93
C GLU A 143 -13.37 1.58 -11.15
N MET A 144 -12.04 1.46 -11.25
CA MET A 144 -11.37 0.21 -11.60
C MET A 144 -11.00 -0.59 -10.36
N ILE A 145 -11.34 -1.88 -10.37
CA ILE A 145 -10.92 -2.84 -9.35
C ILE A 145 -9.44 -3.17 -9.56
N VAL A 146 -8.66 -3.18 -8.48
CA VAL A 146 -7.26 -3.56 -8.49
C VAL A 146 -7.14 -5.08 -8.54
N MET A 147 -6.96 -5.60 -9.74
CA MET A 147 -6.80 -7.03 -10.00
C MET A 147 -5.95 -7.28 -11.23
N VAL A 148 -5.36 -8.46 -11.33
CA VAL A 148 -4.64 -8.92 -12.52
C VAL A 148 -4.97 -10.38 -12.82
N PRO A 149 -5.22 -10.73 -14.10
CA PRO A 149 -5.32 -12.12 -14.52
C PRO A 149 -3.93 -12.75 -14.60
N PHE A 150 -3.84 -14.05 -14.34
CA PHE A 150 -2.65 -14.86 -14.58
C PHE A 150 -3.05 -16.30 -14.95
N THR A 151 -2.16 -17.02 -15.62
CA THR A 151 -2.40 -18.38 -16.07
C THR A 151 -1.63 -19.35 -15.20
N ILE A 152 -2.27 -20.46 -14.83
CA ILE A 152 -1.59 -21.60 -14.21
C ILE A 152 -1.16 -22.63 -15.26
N LYS A 153 0.06 -23.18 -15.10
CA LYS A 153 0.69 -24.16 -16.01
C LYS A 153 0.87 -25.49 -15.32
#